data_68d85e699934f8dbf4a9584c8f2c9423
#
_entry.id   68d85e699934f8dbf4a9584c8f2c9423
#
_cell.length_a   1.000
_cell.length_b   1.000
_cell.length_c   1.000
_cell.angle_alpha   90.00
_cell.angle_beta   90.00
_cell.angle_gamma   90.00
#
_symmetry.space_group_name_H-M   'P 1'
#
loop_
_entity.id
_entity.type
_entity.pdbx_description
1 polymer ?
#
loop_
_entity_poly.entity_id
_entity_poly.type
_entity_poly.pdbx_seq_one_letter_code
_entity_poly.pdbx_strand_id
1 'polypeptide(L)'
;TFVGKGTTSSLWHIVSREAMFYKILDSVQGSVVPVFLGAIDMAQSYFLHGAGEIQHMLLMAWGGEPLAESQWETKLHAVKRSHGKIHKLGVRHGDVRPPNTLWNSELNRVLIIDFHKSELTKGQVGMSKRKSESMDNHAKRQRLLA
;
A
#
# COMPACT_ATOMS: atom_id res chain seq x y z
N THR A 1 -2.38 -6.50 -16.64
CA THR A 1 -3.37 -6.96 -15.63
C THR A 1 -3.29 -6.06 -14.40
N PHE A 2 -4.43 -5.67 -13.84
CA PHE A 2 -4.53 -4.93 -12.60
C PHE A 2 -5.53 -5.59 -11.65
N VAL A 3 -5.42 -5.27 -10.37
CA VAL A 3 -6.27 -5.78 -9.29
C VAL A 3 -6.90 -4.60 -8.56
N GLY A 4 -8.18 -4.71 -8.25
CA GLY A 4 -8.91 -3.73 -7.47
C GLY A 4 -9.25 -4.28 -6.08
N LYS A 5 -8.91 -3.53 -5.02
CA LYS A 5 -9.39 -3.78 -3.66
C LYS A 5 -10.58 -2.87 -3.40
N GLY A 6 -11.78 -3.41 -3.59
CA GLY A 6 -13.04 -2.68 -3.40
C GLY A 6 -13.47 -2.59 -1.95
N THR A 7 -14.19 -1.52 -1.59
CA THR A 7 -14.75 -1.33 -0.25
C THR A 7 -16.03 -0.49 -0.27
N THR A 8 -16.79 -0.58 0.80
CA THR A 8 -17.96 0.26 1.07
C THR A 8 -17.54 1.64 1.56
N SER A 9 -18.42 2.64 1.47
CA SER A 9 -18.16 3.98 2.00
C SER A 9 -17.88 3.99 3.49
N SER A 10 -18.49 3.11 4.26
CA SER A 10 -18.27 2.99 5.70
C SER A 10 -16.84 2.55 6.07
N LEU A 11 -16.20 1.73 5.23
CA LEU A 11 -14.84 1.24 5.43
C LEU A 11 -13.78 2.02 4.65
N TRP A 12 -14.18 3.01 3.86
CA TRP A 12 -13.26 3.77 3.02
C TRP A 12 -12.14 4.45 3.80
N HIS A 13 -12.44 4.97 4.99
CA HIS A 13 -11.44 5.60 5.86
C HIS A 13 -10.29 4.65 6.27
N ILE A 14 -10.56 3.34 6.36
CA ILE A 14 -9.55 2.32 6.66
C ILE A 14 -8.75 2.01 5.38
N VAL A 15 -9.46 1.72 4.28
CA VAL A 15 -8.83 1.28 3.03
C VAL A 15 -8.05 2.42 2.36
N SER A 16 -8.57 3.65 2.38
CA SER A 16 -7.87 4.82 1.82
C SER A 16 -6.52 5.09 2.49
N ARG A 17 -6.38 4.71 3.76
CA ARG A 17 -5.11 4.83 4.48
C ARG A 17 -4.00 3.99 3.83
N GLU A 18 -4.31 2.89 3.18
CA GLU A 18 -3.32 2.09 2.46
C GLU A 18 -2.66 2.86 1.32
N ALA A 19 -3.39 3.75 0.65
CA ALA A 19 -2.85 4.59 -0.41
C ALA A 19 -1.67 5.46 0.07
N MET A 20 -1.70 5.91 1.33
CA MET A 20 -0.60 6.65 1.94
C MET A 20 0.66 5.77 2.04
N PHE A 21 0.53 4.51 2.44
CA PHE A 21 1.67 3.59 2.54
C PHE A 21 2.27 3.28 1.17
N TYR A 22 1.43 3.06 0.14
CA TYR A 22 1.94 2.89 -1.24
C TYR A 22 2.71 4.12 -1.74
N LYS A 23 2.29 5.34 -1.40
CA LYS A 23 3.03 6.57 -1.73
C LYS A 23 4.39 6.65 -1.01
N ILE A 24 4.46 6.24 0.26
CA ILE A 24 5.72 6.18 1.02
C ILE A 24 6.66 5.15 0.41
N LEU A 25 6.11 4.04 -0.08
CA LEU A 25 6.84 2.93 -0.68
C LEU A 25 7.07 3.09 -2.20
N ASP A 26 6.91 4.30 -2.74
CA ASP A 26 6.99 4.57 -4.18
C ASP A 26 8.29 4.03 -4.81
N SER A 27 9.43 4.22 -4.16
CA SER A 27 10.75 3.76 -4.65
C SER A 27 10.92 2.24 -4.75
N VAL A 28 10.02 1.47 -4.15
CA VAL A 28 10.05 -0.01 -4.13
C VAL A 28 8.82 -0.65 -4.76
N GLN A 29 7.95 0.14 -5.37
CA GLN A 29 6.84 -0.36 -6.16
C GLN A 29 7.36 -1.19 -7.36
N GLY A 30 6.64 -2.27 -7.71
CA GLY A 30 7.06 -3.23 -8.71
C GLY A 30 8.25 -4.12 -8.30
N SER A 31 8.79 -3.93 -7.10
CA SER A 31 9.93 -4.69 -6.56
C SER A 31 9.60 -5.48 -5.31
N VAL A 32 9.02 -4.86 -4.29
CA VAL A 32 8.62 -5.52 -3.02
C VAL A 32 7.18 -5.24 -2.64
N VAL A 33 6.53 -4.32 -3.33
CA VAL A 33 5.08 -4.07 -3.30
C VAL A 33 4.59 -3.91 -4.74
N PRO A 34 3.32 -4.21 -5.06
CA PRO A 34 2.76 -3.94 -6.38
C PRO A 34 2.83 -2.45 -6.73
N VAL A 35 2.84 -2.15 -8.04
CA VAL A 35 2.70 -0.76 -8.49
C VAL A 35 1.29 -0.28 -8.15
N PHE A 36 1.20 0.80 -7.40
CA PHE A 36 -0.06 1.43 -7.03
C PHE A 36 -0.53 2.38 -8.13
N LEU A 37 -1.72 2.13 -8.66
CA LEU A 37 -2.28 2.89 -9.78
C LEU A 37 -3.18 4.03 -9.31
N GLY A 38 -3.66 3.98 -8.07
CA GLY A 38 -4.49 5.03 -7.49
C GLY A 38 -5.73 4.53 -6.79
N ALA A 39 -6.52 5.47 -6.27
CA ALA A 39 -7.83 5.23 -5.69
C ALA A 39 -8.89 5.81 -6.62
N ILE A 40 -9.99 5.10 -6.80
CA ILE A 40 -11.12 5.54 -7.63
C ILE A 40 -12.43 5.46 -6.86
N ASP A 41 -13.33 6.37 -7.18
CA ASP A 41 -14.75 6.31 -6.84
C ASP A 41 -15.50 5.74 -8.05
N MET A 42 -16.34 4.75 -7.80
CA MET A 42 -17.08 4.10 -8.88
C MET A 42 -18.29 4.97 -9.28
N ALA A 43 -18.47 5.21 -10.57
CA ALA A 43 -19.64 5.94 -11.09
C ALA A 43 -20.97 5.23 -10.79
N GLN A 44 -20.94 3.91 -10.71
CA GLN A 44 -22.04 3.06 -10.25
C GLN A 44 -21.51 2.11 -9.17
N SER A 45 -22.24 2.00 -8.08
CA SER A 45 -21.89 1.04 -7.03
C SER A 45 -22.10 -0.39 -7.51
N TYR A 46 -21.28 -1.28 -7.03
CA TYR A 46 -21.35 -2.71 -7.31
C TYR A 46 -21.69 -3.48 -6.04
N PHE A 47 -22.83 -4.17 -6.05
CA PHE A 47 -23.22 -4.98 -4.90
C PHE A 47 -22.52 -6.35 -4.95
N LEU A 48 -21.69 -6.62 -3.96
CA LEU A 48 -21.03 -7.90 -3.78
C LEU A 48 -21.65 -8.65 -2.60
N HIS A 49 -22.21 -9.84 -2.86
CA HIS A 49 -22.82 -10.65 -1.82
C HIS A 49 -21.82 -10.94 -0.69
N GLY A 50 -22.21 -10.66 0.55
CA GLY A 50 -21.34 -10.83 1.73
C GLY A 50 -20.39 -9.69 2.04
N ALA A 51 -20.15 -8.76 1.08
CA ALA A 51 -19.27 -7.60 1.27
C ALA A 51 -20.03 -6.26 1.28
N GLY A 52 -21.24 -6.22 0.70
CA GLY A 52 -22.06 -5.02 0.60
C GLY A 52 -21.88 -4.23 -0.70
N GLU A 53 -22.23 -2.95 -0.65
CA GLU A 53 -22.20 -2.04 -1.79
C GLU A 53 -20.81 -1.42 -1.94
N ILE A 54 -20.10 -1.82 -2.98
CA ILE A 54 -18.73 -1.35 -3.29
C ILE A 54 -18.83 -0.04 -4.06
N GLN A 55 -18.27 1.03 -3.51
CA GLN A 55 -18.29 2.38 -4.08
C GLN A 55 -16.88 2.93 -4.31
N HIS A 56 -15.88 2.43 -3.60
CA HIS A 56 -14.50 2.90 -3.67
C HIS A 56 -13.57 1.73 -3.94
N MET A 57 -12.47 1.99 -4.63
CA MET A 57 -11.51 0.95 -4.98
C MET A 57 -10.08 1.47 -5.00
N LEU A 58 -9.15 0.71 -4.43
CA LEU A 58 -7.73 0.88 -4.67
C LEU A 58 -7.32 0.03 -5.86
N LEU A 59 -6.64 0.61 -6.83
CA LEU A 59 -6.14 -0.09 -8.01
C LEU A 59 -4.63 -0.29 -7.91
N MET A 60 -4.18 -1.48 -8.23
CA MET A 60 -2.75 -1.82 -8.28
C MET A 60 -2.48 -2.77 -9.43
N ALA A 61 -1.25 -2.78 -9.94
CA ALA A 61 -0.82 -3.78 -10.90
C ALA A 61 -0.84 -5.17 -10.25
N TRP A 62 -1.06 -6.20 -11.07
CA TRP A 62 -0.98 -7.58 -10.60
C TRP A 62 0.44 -7.89 -10.07
N GLY A 63 0.54 -8.35 -8.84
CA GLY A 63 1.80 -8.56 -8.13
C GLY A 63 2.27 -10.01 -8.05
N GLY A 64 1.46 -10.97 -8.51
CA GLY A 64 1.72 -12.39 -8.38
C GLY A 64 0.58 -13.13 -7.70
N GLU A 65 0.79 -14.41 -7.41
CA GLU A 65 -0.17 -15.26 -6.72
C GLU A 65 0.09 -15.28 -5.21
N PRO A 66 -0.95 -15.33 -4.36
CA PRO A 66 -0.77 -15.51 -2.93
C PRO A 66 0.06 -16.75 -2.62
N LEU A 67 1.01 -16.63 -1.69
CA LEU A 67 1.78 -17.78 -1.23
C LEU A 67 0.87 -18.79 -0.53
N ALA A 68 0.97 -20.05 -0.94
CA ALA A 68 0.35 -21.13 -0.18
C ALA A 68 1.12 -21.39 1.13
N GLU A 69 0.43 -21.86 2.17
CA GLU A 69 1.05 -22.21 3.45
C GLU A 69 2.24 -23.18 3.27
N SER A 70 2.09 -24.17 2.36
CA SER A 70 3.14 -25.14 2.04
C SER A 70 4.41 -24.52 1.43
N GLN A 71 4.31 -23.33 0.85
CA GLN A 71 5.43 -22.62 0.21
C GLN A 71 6.12 -21.63 1.17
N TRP A 72 5.52 -21.35 2.33
CA TRP A 72 5.97 -20.32 3.24
C TRP A 72 7.42 -20.49 3.66
N GLU A 73 7.77 -21.68 4.18
CA GLU A 73 9.12 -21.97 4.65
C GLU A 73 10.16 -21.84 3.53
N THR A 74 9.84 -22.35 2.34
CA THR A 74 10.76 -22.30 1.19
C THR A 74 11.00 -20.87 0.68
N LYS A 75 10.03 -19.98 0.86
CA LYS A 75 10.08 -18.57 0.41
C LYS A 75 10.42 -17.59 1.54
N LEU A 76 10.58 -18.05 2.77
CA LEU A 76 10.76 -17.20 3.96
C LEU A 76 11.93 -16.21 3.83
N HIS A 77 13.04 -16.61 3.18
CA HIS A 77 14.16 -15.70 2.93
C HIS A 77 13.76 -14.54 2.00
N ALA A 78 12.98 -14.81 0.96
CA ALA A 78 12.48 -13.78 0.04
C ALA A 78 11.46 -12.87 0.75
N VAL A 79 10.58 -13.42 1.59
CA VAL A 79 9.64 -12.66 2.42
C VAL A 79 10.39 -11.70 3.34
N LYS A 80 11.38 -12.19 4.10
CA LYS A 80 12.19 -11.38 5.02
C LYS A 80 12.94 -10.25 4.27
N ARG A 81 13.44 -10.53 3.07
CA ARG A 81 14.11 -9.53 2.23
C ARG A 81 13.18 -8.39 1.82
N SER A 82 11.98 -8.72 1.33
CA SER A 82 10.97 -7.73 0.92
C SER A 82 10.46 -6.94 2.13
N HIS A 83 10.12 -7.61 3.22
CA HIS A 83 9.70 -6.98 4.46
C HIS A 83 10.78 -6.04 5.04
N GLY A 84 12.05 -6.46 5.01
CA GLY A 84 13.18 -5.63 5.46
C GLY A 84 13.35 -4.34 4.65
N LYS A 85 13.10 -4.36 3.34
CA LYS A 85 13.11 -3.15 2.51
C LYS A 85 11.97 -2.19 2.87
N ILE A 86 10.77 -2.71 3.10
CA ILE A 86 9.61 -1.94 3.56
C ILE A 86 9.92 -1.29 4.91
N HIS A 87 10.46 -2.05 5.86
CA HIS A 87 10.83 -1.55 7.18
C HIS A 87 11.90 -0.45 7.13
N LYS A 88 12.92 -0.56 6.26
CA LYS A 88 13.94 0.47 6.05
C LYS A 88 13.38 1.79 5.57
N LEU A 89 12.25 1.78 4.87
CA LEU A 89 11.51 2.98 4.45
C LEU A 89 10.59 3.55 5.54
N GLY A 90 10.68 3.02 6.75
CA GLY A 90 9.96 3.53 7.91
C GLY A 90 8.51 3.01 8.02
N VAL A 91 8.19 1.89 7.36
CA VAL A 91 6.88 1.25 7.44
C VAL A 91 7.00 -0.08 8.18
N ARG A 92 6.22 -0.23 9.26
CA ARG A 92 5.98 -1.50 9.95
C ARG A 92 4.67 -2.09 9.45
N HIS A 93 4.72 -3.20 8.74
CA HIS A 93 3.54 -3.78 8.08
C HIS A 93 2.47 -4.28 9.06
N GLY A 94 2.87 -4.99 10.11
CA GLY A 94 1.98 -5.45 11.18
C GLY A 94 1.17 -6.73 10.86
N ASP A 95 1.17 -7.23 9.61
CA ASP A 95 0.38 -8.42 9.23
C ASP A 95 1.02 -9.22 8.07
N VAL A 96 2.33 -9.48 8.15
CA VAL A 96 3.04 -10.30 7.13
C VAL A 96 2.71 -11.77 7.33
N ARG A 97 1.94 -12.34 6.41
CA ARG A 97 1.46 -13.73 6.42
C ARG A 97 1.17 -14.20 5.00
N PRO A 98 1.00 -15.52 4.75
CA PRO A 98 0.84 -16.05 3.39
C PRO A 98 -0.21 -15.34 2.53
N PRO A 99 -1.45 -15.05 2.97
CA PRO A 99 -2.44 -14.35 2.16
C PRO A 99 -2.04 -12.92 1.76
N ASN A 100 -1.19 -12.25 2.54
CA ASN A 100 -0.71 -10.89 2.31
C ASN A 100 0.65 -10.84 1.60
N THR A 101 1.09 -11.98 1.07
CA THR A 101 2.40 -12.17 0.45
C THR A 101 2.23 -12.83 -0.90
N LEU A 102 2.64 -12.15 -1.95
CA LEU A 102 2.50 -12.62 -3.33
C LEU A 102 3.84 -13.14 -3.84
N TRP A 103 3.82 -14.29 -4.51
CA TRP A 103 4.96 -14.78 -5.29
C TRP A 103 4.80 -14.37 -6.75
N ASN A 104 5.71 -13.57 -7.23
CA ASN A 104 5.80 -13.22 -8.65
C ASN A 104 6.88 -14.11 -9.31
N SER A 105 6.43 -15.06 -10.10
CA SER A 105 7.32 -16.03 -10.76
C SER A 105 8.16 -15.40 -11.87
N GLU A 106 7.62 -14.42 -12.58
CA GLU A 106 8.33 -13.72 -13.65
C GLU A 106 9.51 -12.90 -13.11
N LEU A 107 9.27 -12.21 -12.00
CA LEU A 107 10.27 -11.39 -11.31
C LEU A 107 11.14 -12.19 -10.33
N ASN A 108 10.78 -13.45 -10.06
CA ASN A 108 11.41 -14.33 -9.06
C ASN A 108 11.55 -13.65 -7.69
N ARG A 109 10.46 -13.05 -7.19
CA ARG A 109 10.46 -12.30 -5.94
C ARG A 109 9.11 -12.28 -5.23
N VAL A 110 9.16 -11.90 -3.97
CA VAL A 110 7.99 -11.72 -3.12
C VAL A 110 7.59 -10.24 -3.11
N LEU A 111 6.30 -9.97 -3.33
CA LEU A 111 5.66 -8.69 -3.12
C LEU A 111 4.70 -8.78 -1.92
N ILE A 112 4.63 -7.73 -1.12
CA ILE A 112 3.78 -7.66 0.08
C ILE A 112 2.63 -6.69 -0.18
N ILE A 113 1.43 -7.06 0.28
CA ILE A 113 0.18 -6.30 0.11
C ILE A 113 -0.55 -6.17 1.44
N ASP A 114 -1.63 -5.37 1.44
CA ASP A 114 -2.55 -5.20 2.56
C ASP A 114 -1.97 -4.43 3.76
N PHE A 115 -1.78 -3.12 3.55
CA PHE A 115 -1.17 -2.21 4.52
C PHE A 115 -2.16 -1.63 5.55
N HIS A 116 -3.37 -2.16 5.68
CA HIS A 116 -4.39 -1.57 6.57
C HIS A 116 -3.99 -1.57 8.06
N LYS A 117 -3.16 -2.54 8.52
CA LYS A 117 -2.60 -2.62 9.88
C LYS A 117 -1.22 -1.98 10.01
N SER A 118 -0.75 -1.32 8.96
CA SER A 118 0.61 -0.78 8.94
C SER A 118 0.72 0.52 9.73
N GLU A 119 1.93 0.78 10.22
CA GLU A 119 2.27 1.95 11.00
C GLU A 119 3.58 2.56 10.52
N LEU A 120 3.71 3.88 10.68
CA LEU A 120 4.99 4.56 10.48
C LEU A 120 5.88 4.39 11.70
N THR A 121 7.15 4.06 11.49
CA THR A 121 8.15 4.07 12.56
C THR A 121 8.47 5.51 12.99
N LYS A 122 8.82 5.71 14.25
CA LYS A 122 8.97 7.06 14.87
C LYS A 122 9.88 8.03 14.09
N GLY A 123 10.84 7.54 13.30
CA GLY A 123 11.72 8.38 12.48
C GLY A 123 11.03 9.07 11.30
N GLN A 124 9.98 8.48 10.74
CA GLN A 124 9.25 9.03 9.58
C GLN A 124 8.16 10.03 9.97
N VAL A 125 7.63 9.94 11.18
CA VAL A 125 6.61 10.89 11.68
C VAL A 125 7.17 12.32 11.72
N GLY A 126 8.45 12.49 12.05
CA GLY A 126 9.14 13.81 12.06
C GLY A 126 9.38 14.38 10.65
N MET A 127 9.66 13.54 9.65
CA MET A 127 9.90 13.99 8.27
C MET A 127 8.61 14.38 7.55
N SER A 128 7.50 13.71 7.81
CA SER A 128 6.20 14.06 7.22
C SER A 128 5.70 15.41 7.72
N LYS A 129 5.86 15.72 9.02
CA LYS A 129 5.53 17.05 9.58
C LYS A 129 6.39 18.17 8.98
N ARG A 130 7.71 17.99 8.86
CA ARG A 130 8.61 18.99 8.27
C ARG A 130 8.30 19.27 6.80
N LYS A 131 7.90 18.25 6.04
CA LYS A 131 7.57 18.41 4.61
C LYS A 131 6.24 19.16 4.41
N SER A 132 5.24 18.94 5.27
CA SER A 132 3.98 19.69 5.23
C SER A 132 4.15 21.15 5.66
N GLU A 133 4.95 21.42 6.70
CA GLU A 133 5.28 22.78 7.15
C GLU A 133 6.09 23.58 6.13
N SER A 134 7.02 22.91 5.41
CA SER A 134 7.81 23.53 4.34
C SER A 134 6.95 23.89 3.13
N MET A 135 6.00 23.06 2.74
CA MET A 135 5.06 23.35 1.63
C MET A 135 4.09 24.49 1.98
N ASP A 136 3.60 24.54 3.22
CA ASP A 136 2.69 25.59 3.68
C ASP A 136 3.40 26.95 3.78
N ASN A 137 4.65 26.98 4.21
CA ASN A 137 5.47 28.18 4.24
C ASN A 137 5.84 28.68 2.83
N HIS A 138 6.04 27.80 1.87
CA HIS A 138 6.31 28.18 0.48
C HIS A 138 5.06 28.78 -0.19
N ALA A 139 3.88 28.20 0.04
CA ALA A 139 2.62 28.72 -0.45
C ALA A 139 2.24 30.08 0.17
N LYS A 140 2.54 30.29 1.46
CA LYS A 140 2.35 31.59 2.13
C LYS A 140 3.30 32.68 1.60
N ARG A 141 4.56 32.35 1.28
CA ARG A 141 5.49 33.30 0.68
C ARG A 141 5.08 33.73 -0.73
N GLN A 142 4.56 32.81 -1.55
CA GLN A 142 4.08 33.18 -2.89
C GLN A 142 2.84 34.08 -2.88
N ARG A 143 1.96 33.96 -1.87
CA ARG A 143 0.80 34.85 -1.70
C ARG A 143 1.15 36.27 -1.20
N LEU A 144 2.30 36.44 -0.55
CA LEU A 144 2.77 37.73 -0.06
C LEU A 144 3.56 38.53 -1.12
N LEU A 145 3.94 37.88 -2.22
CA LEU A 145 4.71 38.50 -3.33
C LEU A 145 3.86 38.75 -4.59
N ALA A 146 2.58 38.41 -4.52
CA ALA A 146 1.60 38.70 -5.57
C ALA A 146 0.68 39.85 -5.16
#